data_95f40a836da278f03e395ba15e9cd063
#
_entry.id   95f40a836da278f03e395ba15e9cd063
#
_cell.length_a   1.000
_cell.length_b   1.000
_cell.length_c   1.000
_cell.angle_alpha   90.00
_cell.angle_beta   90.00
_cell.angle_gamma   90.00
#
_symmetry.space_group_name_H-M   'P 1'
#
loop_
_entity.id
_entity.type
_entity.pdbx_description
1 polymer ?
#
loop_
_entity_poly.entity_id
_entity_poly.type
_entity_poly.pdbx_seq_one_letter_code
_entity_poly.pdbx_strand_id
1 'polypeptide(L)'
;MNKSNLKPIMMTEGEMTLDGVVISDNVKCEIKFTPDVWTGKTLGERTPSSRWKGCNITVSVTRRRTTPWAKDIVKKYLSTGATPEMTIQGIMTDKGSDYYNQYGTDTVTAVGCVPTGDIILLGLDADGAEL
;
A
#
# COMPACT_ATOMS: atom_id res chain seq x y z
N MET A 1 9.00 -25.72 -17.19
CA MET A 1 7.67 -25.15 -16.91
C MET A 1 6.79 -25.18 -18.17
N ASN A 2 5.55 -25.57 -18.04
CA ASN A 2 4.58 -25.53 -19.13
C ASN A 2 4.00 -24.12 -19.24
N LYS A 3 4.34 -23.42 -20.32
CA LYS A 3 3.92 -22.04 -20.54
C LYS A 3 2.41 -21.86 -20.71
N SER A 4 1.69 -22.90 -21.16
CA SER A 4 0.25 -22.84 -21.34
C SER A 4 -0.54 -22.94 -20.01
N ASN A 5 0.15 -23.23 -18.91
CA ASN A 5 -0.46 -23.40 -17.60
C ASN A 5 0.28 -22.60 -16.51
N LEU A 6 0.64 -21.37 -16.85
CA LEU A 6 1.25 -20.46 -15.89
C LEU A 6 0.26 -20.08 -14.79
N LYS A 7 0.74 -20.06 -13.55
CA LYS A 7 -0.06 -19.69 -12.37
C LYS A 7 0.49 -18.40 -11.77
N PRO A 8 -0.06 -17.24 -12.17
CA PRO A 8 0.37 -15.97 -11.59
C PRO A 8 -0.03 -15.88 -10.11
N ILE A 9 0.64 -14.98 -9.39
CA ILE A 9 0.31 -14.72 -8.00
C ILE A 9 -1.10 -14.11 -7.90
N MET A 10 -1.91 -14.65 -6.99
CA MET A 10 -3.25 -14.15 -6.74
C MET A 10 -3.19 -13.01 -5.72
N MET A 11 -3.67 -11.84 -6.10
CA MET A 11 -3.65 -10.66 -5.23
C MET A 11 -4.60 -10.75 -4.03
N THR A 12 -5.45 -11.78 -4.00
CA THR A 12 -6.30 -12.09 -2.85
C THR A 12 -5.59 -12.91 -1.78
N GLU A 13 -4.44 -13.49 -2.10
CA GLU A 13 -3.68 -14.35 -1.20
C GLU A 13 -2.55 -13.57 -0.55
N GLY A 14 -2.92 -12.77 0.44
CA GLY A 14 -1.94 -11.96 1.14
C GLY A 14 -2.46 -11.43 2.46
N GLU A 15 -1.57 -10.82 3.21
CA GLU A 15 -1.86 -10.19 4.50
C GLU A 15 -1.29 -8.78 4.54
N MET A 16 -1.91 -7.92 5.32
CA MET A 16 -1.38 -6.59 5.63
C MET A 16 -1.18 -6.48 7.13
N THR A 17 -0.03 -5.95 7.52
CA THR A 17 0.23 -5.60 8.93
C THR A 17 0.36 -4.10 9.08
N LEU A 18 -0.15 -3.59 10.20
CA LEU A 18 -0.04 -2.20 10.60
C LEU A 18 0.71 -2.17 11.93
N ASP A 19 1.91 -1.59 11.95
CA ASP A 19 2.80 -1.57 13.12
C ASP A 19 3.03 -2.97 13.73
N GLY A 20 3.13 -3.98 12.88
CA GLY A 20 3.38 -5.36 13.28
C GLY A 20 2.13 -6.17 13.65
N VAL A 21 0.96 -5.57 13.60
CA VAL A 21 -0.31 -6.24 13.90
C VAL A 21 -1.03 -6.59 12.59
N VAL A 22 -1.42 -7.86 12.45
CA VAL A 22 -2.16 -8.31 11.27
C VAL A 22 -3.55 -7.69 11.25
N ILE A 23 -3.90 -7.09 10.12
CA ILE A 23 -5.20 -6.45 9.92
C ILE A 23 -6.10 -7.39 9.12
N SER A 24 -7.10 -7.95 9.79
CA SER A 24 -8.01 -8.92 9.19
C SER A 24 -9.22 -8.30 8.49
N ASP A 25 -9.53 -7.04 8.77
CA ASP A 25 -10.66 -6.32 8.15
C ASP A 25 -10.25 -5.52 6.91
N ASN A 26 -9.08 -5.78 6.38
CA ASN A 26 -8.55 -5.11 5.20
C ASN A 26 -9.24 -5.62 3.92
N VAL A 27 -9.75 -4.69 3.14
CA VAL A 27 -10.38 -4.98 1.84
C VAL A 27 -9.37 -4.81 0.71
N LYS A 28 -8.55 -3.77 0.79
CA LYS A 28 -7.57 -3.44 -0.24
C LYS A 28 -6.36 -2.76 0.37
N CYS A 29 -5.19 -3.17 -0.07
CA CYS A 29 -3.94 -2.52 0.28
C CYS A 29 -3.09 -2.39 -0.98
N GLU A 30 -2.61 -1.18 -1.26
CA GLU A 30 -1.76 -0.90 -2.41
C GLU A 30 -0.61 -0.02 -1.97
N ILE A 31 0.62 -0.44 -2.26
CA ILE A 31 1.83 0.35 -2.04
C ILE A 31 2.39 0.69 -3.42
N LYS A 32 2.48 1.98 -3.71
CA LYS A 32 2.83 2.49 -5.04
C LYS A 32 4.04 3.39 -4.97
N PHE A 33 5.00 3.11 -5.84
CA PHE A 33 6.19 3.93 -6.02
C PHE A 33 6.02 4.79 -7.25
N THR A 34 6.17 6.11 -7.10
CA THR A 34 6.08 7.05 -8.22
C THR A 34 7.40 7.81 -8.32
N PRO A 35 8.20 7.57 -9.36
CA PRO A 35 9.44 8.31 -9.56
C PRO A 35 9.16 9.74 -10.00
N ASP A 36 9.99 10.66 -9.53
CA ASP A 36 10.01 12.03 -10.02
C ASP A 36 11.09 12.14 -11.08
N VAL A 37 10.69 12.28 -12.35
CA VAL A 37 11.56 12.15 -13.50
C VAL A 37 11.98 13.52 -14.02
N TRP A 38 13.28 13.75 -14.14
CA TRP A 38 13.84 14.85 -14.88
C TRP A 38 14.11 14.43 -16.31
N THR A 39 13.69 15.21 -17.29
CA THR A 39 13.93 14.97 -18.70
C THR A 39 14.55 16.19 -19.34
N GLY A 40 15.65 15.98 -20.05
CA GLY A 40 16.33 17.08 -20.73
C GLY A 40 17.29 16.57 -21.80
N LYS A 41 17.83 17.48 -22.58
CA LYS A 41 18.82 17.17 -23.60
C LYS A 41 20.16 17.76 -23.21
N THR A 42 21.22 17.00 -23.42
CA THR A 42 22.60 17.48 -23.36
C THR A 42 22.99 18.02 -24.72
N LEU A 43 23.87 18.98 -24.72
CA LEU A 43 24.38 19.55 -25.98
C LEU A 43 24.99 18.45 -26.87
N GLY A 44 24.54 18.38 -28.12
CA GLY A 44 24.97 17.35 -29.07
C GLY A 44 24.11 16.08 -29.09
N GLU A 45 23.17 15.90 -28.16
CA GLU A 45 22.27 14.76 -28.14
C GLU A 45 21.00 15.05 -28.96
N ARG A 46 20.55 14.03 -29.70
CA ARG A 46 19.32 14.11 -30.49
C ARG A 46 18.08 13.71 -29.70
N THR A 47 18.25 12.81 -28.74
CA THR A 47 17.14 12.29 -27.91
C THR A 47 17.27 12.81 -26.49
N PRO A 48 16.16 13.13 -25.82
CA PRO A 48 16.21 13.56 -24.42
C PRO A 48 16.67 12.43 -23.51
N SER A 49 17.44 12.77 -22.49
CA SER A 49 17.84 11.86 -21.43
C SER A 49 16.85 12.00 -20.26
N SER A 50 16.51 10.89 -19.63
CA SER A 50 15.65 10.88 -18.46
C SER A 50 16.41 10.37 -17.24
N ARG A 51 16.17 11.00 -16.11
CA ARG A 51 16.83 10.67 -14.85
C ARG A 51 15.84 10.82 -13.70
N TRP A 52 15.88 9.88 -12.77
CA TRP A 52 15.09 10.00 -11.54
C TRP A 52 15.79 10.95 -10.58
N LYS A 53 15.11 11.99 -10.15
CA LYS A 53 15.63 12.98 -9.18
C LYS A 53 15.00 12.82 -7.79
N GLY A 54 14.05 11.92 -7.64
CA GLY A 54 13.39 11.65 -6.38
C GLY A 54 12.26 10.67 -6.59
N CYS A 55 11.47 10.44 -5.55
CA CYS A 55 10.32 9.54 -5.62
C CYS A 55 9.27 9.91 -4.57
N ASN A 56 8.04 9.43 -4.81
CA ASN A 56 6.97 9.44 -3.83
C ASN A 56 6.48 8.02 -3.63
N ILE A 57 6.26 7.63 -2.38
CA ILE A 57 5.67 6.35 -2.04
C ILE A 57 4.29 6.64 -1.47
N THR A 58 3.27 6.09 -2.12
CA THR A 58 1.88 6.25 -1.72
C THR A 58 1.32 4.91 -1.30
N VAL A 59 0.65 4.88 -0.15
CA VAL A 59 -0.01 3.69 0.36
C VAL A 59 -1.51 3.96 0.43
N SER A 60 -2.30 3.12 -0.22
CA SER A 60 -3.76 3.17 -0.17
C SER A 60 -4.26 1.94 0.56
N VAL A 61 -5.06 2.16 1.60
CA VAL A 61 -5.63 1.09 2.42
C VAL A 61 -7.13 1.31 2.55
N THR A 62 -7.89 0.25 2.28
CA THR A 62 -9.34 0.24 2.49
C THR A 62 -9.66 -0.84 3.50
N ARG A 63 -10.34 -0.46 4.57
CA ARG A 63 -10.71 -1.36 5.67
C ARG A 63 -12.20 -1.29 5.93
N ARG A 64 -12.74 -2.40 6.43
CA ARG A 64 -14.11 -2.41 6.97
C ARG A 64 -14.10 -1.94 8.41
N ARG A 65 -15.22 -1.42 8.87
CA ARG A 65 -15.34 -0.94 10.24
C ARG A 65 -15.75 -2.06 11.19
N THR A 66 -14.80 -2.90 11.54
CA THR A 66 -14.97 -3.90 12.59
C THR A 66 -14.45 -3.41 13.94
N THR A 67 -13.59 -2.36 13.91
CA THR A 67 -13.05 -1.71 15.10
C THR A 67 -13.06 -0.19 14.89
N PRO A 68 -12.97 0.64 15.94
CA PRO A 68 -13.01 2.11 15.81
C PRO A 68 -11.64 2.71 15.40
N TRP A 69 -10.96 2.11 14.43
CA TRP A 69 -9.59 2.49 14.06
C TRP A 69 -9.48 3.94 13.54
N ALA A 70 -10.45 4.41 12.75
CA ALA A 70 -10.41 5.77 12.22
C ALA A 70 -10.58 6.80 13.32
N LYS A 71 -11.49 6.54 14.25
CA LYS A 71 -11.76 7.39 15.41
C LYS A 71 -10.57 7.41 16.35
N ASP A 72 -9.91 6.28 16.55
CA ASP A 72 -8.75 6.16 17.44
C ASP A 72 -7.56 6.97 16.91
N ILE A 73 -7.32 6.99 15.63
CA ILE A 73 -6.26 7.78 14.99
C ILE A 73 -6.48 9.27 15.28
N VAL A 74 -7.69 9.74 15.05
CA VAL A 74 -8.03 11.16 15.26
C VAL A 74 -7.97 11.54 16.74
N LYS A 75 -8.47 10.69 17.62
CA LYS A 75 -8.40 10.90 19.08
C LYS A 75 -6.97 11.01 19.57
N LYS A 76 -6.08 10.17 19.10
CA LYS A 76 -4.67 10.18 19.48
C LYS A 76 -4.02 11.51 19.09
N TYR A 77 -4.28 12.00 17.88
CA TYR A 77 -3.78 13.31 17.46
C TYR A 77 -4.33 14.44 18.35
N LEU A 78 -5.63 14.45 18.60
CA LEU A 78 -6.27 15.51 19.38
C LEU A 78 -5.77 15.54 20.84
N SER A 79 -5.39 14.40 21.41
CA SER A 79 -4.91 14.33 22.79
C SER A 79 -3.42 14.62 22.92
N THR A 80 -2.59 14.25 21.92
CA THR A 80 -1.12 14.35 22.00
C THR A 80 -0.54 15.47 21.15
N GLY A 81 -1.27 15.94 20.13
CA GLY A 81 -0.77 16.91 19.15
C GLY A 81 0.29 16.35 18.21
N ALA A 82 0.60 15.06 18.30
CA ALA A 82 1.63 14.43 17.48
C ALA A 82 1.04 13.86 16.19
N THR A 83 1.72 14.06 15.05
CA THR A 83 1.34 13.47 13.78
C THR A 83 1.41 11.95 13.85
N PRO A 84 0.33 11.22 13.51
CA PRO A 84 0.37 9.77 13.49
C PRO A 84 1.31 9.27 12.41
N GLU A 85 2.23 8.40 12.76
CA GLU A 85 3.08 7.70 11.81
C GLU A 85 2.89 6.20 12.00
N MET A 86 2.90 5.46 10.90
CA MET A 86 2.68 4.02 10.97
C MET A 86 3.52 3.28 9.94
N THR A 87 3.85 2.03 10.24
CA THR A 87 4.56 1.14 9.33
C THR A 87 3.55 0.15 8.74
N ILE A 88 3.45 0.13 7.42
CA ILE A 88 2.52 -0.74 6.70
C ILE A 88 3.34 -1.76 5.92
N GLN A 89 3.02 -3.03 6.11
CA GLN A 89 3.69 -4.13 5.45
C GLN A 89 2.66 -5.02 4.75
N GLY A 90 2.88 -5.26 3.47
CA GLY A 90 2.10 -6.20 2.69
C GLY A 90 2.89 -7.47 2.44
N ILE A 91 2.28 -8.62 2.66
CA ILE A 91 2.91 -9.93 2.49
C ILE A 91 2.08 -10.74 1.50
N MET A 92 2.70 -11.20 0.43
CA MET A 92 2.06 -12.03 -0.59
C MET A 92 2.53 -13.47 -0.46
N THR A 93 1.59 -14.40 -0.20
CA THR A 93 1.89 -15.77 0.15
C THR A 93 1.04 -16.79 -0.62
N ASP A 94 0.78 -16.56 -1.89
CA ASP A 94 0.04 -17.53 -2.70
C ASP A 94 0.91 -18.74 -3.04
N LYS A 95 0.81 -19.79 -2.23
CA LYS A 95 1.61 -21.00 -2.35
C LYS A 95 1.33 -21.78 -3.63
N GLY A 96 0.20 -21.56 -4.27
CA GLY A 96 -0.15 -22.20 -5.53
C GLY A 96 0.39 -21.49 -6.76
N SER A 97 1.02 -20.33 -6.61
CA SER A 97 1.54 -19.55 -7.74
C SER A 97 2.95 -19.99 -8.14
N ASP A 98 3.28 -19.79 -9.41
CA ASP A 98 4.64 -19.99 -9.90
C ASP A 98 5.62 -19.01 -9.26
N TYR A 99 5.15 -17.80 -8.94
CA TYR A 99 5.94 -16.78 -8.27
C TYR A 99 6.43 -17.26 -6.89
N TYR A 100 5.53 -17.82 -6.08
CA TYR A 100 5.88 -18.34 -4.76
C TYR A 100 6.86 -19.51 -4.87
N ASN A 101 6.63 -20.43 -5.81
CA ASN A 101 7.49 -21.60 -5.99
C ASN A 101 8.92 -21.23 -6.39
N GLN A 102 9.09 -20.13 -7.11
CA GLN A 102 10.41 -19.67 -7.56
C GLN A 102 11.06 -18.69 -6.60
N TYR A 103 10.30 -17.75 -6.01
CA TYR A 103 10.82 -16.64 -5.22
C TYR A 103 10.42 -16.67 -3.75
N GLY A 104 9.45 -17.50 -3.37
CA GLY A 104 8.92 -17.57 -2.00
C GLY A 104 7.96 -16.44 -1.67
N THR A 105 7.91 -16.09 -0.39
CA THR A 105 7.06 -15.01 0.11
C THR A 105 7.60 -13.64 -0.32
N ASP A 106 6.73 -12.81 -0.87
CA ASP A 106 7.09 -11.44 -1.23
C ASP A 106 6.53 -10.47 -0.19
N THR A 107 7.38 -9.59 0.30
CA THR A 107 7.04 -8.64 1.35
C THR A 107 7.45 -7.24 0.94
N VAL A 108 6.51 -6.30 1.05
CA VAL A 108 6.77 -4.88 0.80
C VAL A 108 6.43 -4.10 2.05
N THR A 109 7.37 -3.27 2.52
CA THR A 109 7.21 -2.49 3.74
C THR A 109 7.35 -1.00 3.46
N ALA A 110 6.39 -0.20 3.95
CA ALA A 110 6.44 1.25 3.92
C ALA A 110 6.52 1.78 5.35
N VAL A 111 7.56 2.55 5.65
CA VAL A 111 7.86 3.07 6.99
C VAL A 111 7.54 4.56 7.05
N GLY A 112 7.07 5.02 8.20
CA GLY A 112 6.80 6.45 8.42
C GLY A 112 5.60 6.96 7.64
N CYS A 113 4.61 6.12 7.39
CA CYS A 113 3.39 6.51 6.68
C CYS A 113 2.57 7.47 7.51
N VAL A 114 2.18 8.59 6.89
CA VAL A 114 1.34 9.61 7.52
C VAL A 114 0.00 9.62 6.79
N PRO A 115 -1.13 9.54 7.51
CA PRO A 115 -2.45 9.64 6.90
C PRO A 115 -2.60 10.98 6.17
N THR A 116 -3.10 10.94 4.94
CA THR A 116 -3.35 12.14 4.14
C THR A 116 -4.78 12.11 3.61
N GLY A 117 -5.30 13.28 3.28
CA GLY A 117 -6.65 13.42 2.81
C GLY A 117 -7.69 13.32 3.92
N ASP A 118 -8.92 13.07 3.53
CA ASP A 118 -10.04 13.03 4.47
C ASP A 118 -10.11 11.69 5.19
N ILE A 119 -10.29 11.76 6.50
CA ILE A 119 -10.56 10.58 7.33
C ILE A 119 -12.07 10.61 7.66
N ILE A 120 -12.78 9.62 7.16
CA ILE A 120 -14.23 9.53 7.35
C ILE A 120 -14.50 8.97 8.75
N LEU A 121 -15.03 9.81 9.63
CA LEU A 121 -15.41 9.40 11.00
C LEU A 121 -16.79 8.78 11.06
N LEU A 122 -17.70 9.24 10.21
CA LEU A 122 -19.07 8.73 10.12
C LEU A 122 -19.53 8.77 8.69
N GLY A 123 -19.92 7.63 8.16
CA GLY A 123 -20.54 7.50 6.86
C GLY A 123 -21.66 6.47 6.97
N LEU A 124 -22.89 6.91 6.75
CA LEU A 124 -24.06 6.04 6.82
C LEU A 124 -24.62 5.86 5.42
N ASP A 125 -24.70 4.61 4.99
CA ASP A 125 -25.21 4.24 3.68
C ASP A 125 -26.05 2.99 3.84
N ALA A 126 -27.26 2.99 3.30
CA ALA A 126 -28.19 1.88 3.40
C ALA A 126 -27.66 0.59 2.73
N ASP A 127 -26.80 0.72 1.73
CA ASP A 127 -26.32 -0.39 0.92
C ASP A 127 -24.91 -0.88 1.28
N GLY A 128 -24.19 -0.22 2.20
CA GLY A 128 -22.80 -0.55 2.45
C GLY A 128 -22.35 -0.48 3.89
N ALA A 129 -21.40 -1.36 4.24
CA ALA A 129 -20.69 -1.37 5.51
C ALA A 129 -19.24 -0.91 5.37
N GLU A 130 -18.81 -0.49 4.18
CA GLU A 130 -17.46 -0.08 3.86
C GLU A 130 -17.33 1.43 3.76
N LEU A 131 -16.14 1.92 4.09
CA LEU A 131 -15.83 3.34 4.00
C LEU A 131 -14.65 3.61 3.09
#